data_fba47e54cbe9f72398351d4c3d8b8dd4
#
_entry.id   fba47e54cbe9f72398351d4c3d8b8dd4
#
_cell.length_a   1.000
_cell.length_b   1.000
_cell.length_c   1.000
_cell.angle_alpha   90.00
_cell.angle_beta   90.00
_cell.angle_gamma   90.00
#
_symmetry.space_group_name_H-M   'P 1'
#
loop_
_entity.id
_entity.type
_entity.pdbx_description
1 polymer ?
#
loop_
_entity_poly.entity_id
_entity_poly.type
_entity_poly.pdbx_seq_one_letter_code
_entity_poly.pdbx_strand_id
1 'polypeptide(L)'
;LKPALARGELRCVGATTLDEYRKHIEKDAALERRFQPVYVGEPNVEDSIAILRGLKEKYEVHHGVRIKDTALVAAAMLSHRYISERFLPDKAIDLIDEAASRLRIEIDSMPTEIDEIDRRVRQLEIEKQALAREQDQASRERLEKMEEELAALKSSMETLKEHWHKEKELIQSIR
;
A
#
# COMPACT_ATOMS: atom_id res chain seq x y z
N LEU A 1 -19.42 33.99 -13.19
CA LEU A 1 -17.97 34.16 -13.17
C LEU A 1 -17.50 35.26 -14.15
N LYS A 2 -17.92 35.24 -15.43
CA LYS A 2 -17.45 36.21 -16.46
C LYS A 2 -17.59 37.70 -16.10
N PRO A 3 -18.73 38.19 -15.54
CA PRO A 3 -18.85 39.57 -15.14
C PRO A 3 -17.93 39.98 -13.97
N ALA A 4 -17.75 39.10 -12.97
CA ALA A 4 -16.90 39.38 -11.83
C ALA A 4 -15.41 39.37 -12.18
N LEU A 5 -14.98 38.47 -13.09
CA LEU A 5 -13.64 38.50 -13.70
C LEU A 5 -13.41 39.75 -14.52
N ALA A 6 -14.44 40.23 -15.25
CA ALA A 6 -14.34 41.45 -16.08
C ALA A 6 -14.13 42.70 -15.23
N ARG A 7 -14.72 42.78 -14.04
CA ARG A 7 -14.60 43.90 -13.10
C ARG A 7 -13.38 43.80 -12.19
N GLY A 8 -12.59 42.73 -12.29
CA GLY A 8 -11.43 42.51 -11.42
C GLY A 8 -11.79 42.13 -9.95
N GLU A 9 -13.06 41.81 -9.70
CA GLU A 9 -13.57 41.44 -8.37
C GLU A 9 -13.18 40.02 -7.97
N LEU A 10 -12.82 39.18 -8.96
CA LEU A 10 -12.44 37.82 -8.76
C LEU A 10 -11.04 37.54 -9.30
N ARG A 11 -10.17 37.02 -8.44
CA ARG A 11 -8.88 36.43 -8.83
C ARG A 11 -9.05 34.93 -8.84
N CYS A 12 -8.74 34.28 -9.97
CA CYS A 12 -8.93 32.86 -10.15
C CYS A 12 -7.68 32.23 -10.78
N VAL A 13 -7.23 31.12 -10.20
CA VAL A 13 -6.24 30.21 -10.80
C VAL A 13 -6.95 28.90 -11.00
N GLY A 14 -6.93 28.38 -12.22
CA GLY A 14 -7.53 27.11 -12.59
C GLY A 14 -6.48 26.16 -13.16
N ALA A 15 -6.64 24.87 -12.94
CA ALA A 15 -5.87 23.82 -13.58
C ALA A 15 -6.80 22.98 -14.48
N THR A 16 -6.32 22.63 -15.65
CA THR A 16 -7.05 21.83 -16.64
C THR A 16 -6.08 21.11 -17.57
N THR A 17 -6.57 20.18 -18.36
CA THR A 17 -5.79 19.54 -19.44
C THR A 17 -5.75 20.43 -20.68
N LEU A 18 -4.78 20.18 -21.56
CA LEU A 18 -4.67 20.91 -22.84
C LEU A 18 -5.92 20.75 -23.71
N ASP A 19 -6.51 19.56 -23.73
CA ASP A 19 -7.68 19.26 -24.54
C ASP A 19 -8.93 19.98 -24.00
N GLU A 20 -9.11 20.00 -22.69
CA GLU A 20 -10.19 20.74 -22.04
C GLU A 20 -10.02 22.26 -22.20
N TYR A 21 -8.78 22.77 -22.08
CA TYR A 21 -8.47 24.17 -22.33
C TYR A 21 -8.87 24.56 -23.75
N ARG A 22 -8.44 23.81 -24.77
CA ARG A 22 -8.80 24.04 -26.18
C ARG A 22 -10.31 23.98 -26.41
N LYS A 23 -10.97 23.03 -25.75
CA LYS A 23 -12.41 22.80 -25.91
C LYS A 23 -13.28 23.88 -25.26
N HIS A 24 -12.89 24.36 -24.09
CA HIS A 24 -13.76 25.18 -23.23
C HIS A 24 -13.28 26.60 -22.97
N ILE A 25 -11.97 26.85 -22.98
CA ILE A 25 -11.40 28.18 -22.69
C ILE A 25 -11.01 28.91 -23.98
N GLU A 26 -10.23 28.32 -24.85
CA GLU A 26 -9.73 28.90 -26.09
C GLU A 26 -10.87 29.28 -27.05
N LYS A 27 -11.95 28.51 -27.09
CA LYS A 27 -13.13 28.82 -27.91
C LYS A 27 -14.01 29.95 -27.36
N ASP A 28 -13.82 30.33 -26.11
CA ASP A 28 -14.58 31.39 -25.45
C ASP A 28 -13.73 32.65 -25.35
N ALA A 29 -13.84 33.54 -26.33
CA ALA A 29 -13.08 34.79 -26.40
C ALA A 29 -13.22 35.68 -25.13
N ALA A 30 -14.25 35.47 -24.31
CA ALA A 30 -14.41 36.18 -23.05
C ALA A 30 -13.56 35.60 -21.93
N LEU A 31 -13.28 34.28 -21.93
CA LEU A 31 -12.40 33.62 -20.99
C LEU A 31 -10.94 33.72 -21.44
N GLU A 32 -10.67 33.47 -22.72
CA GLU A 32 -9.31 33.49 -23.28
C GLU A 32 -8.57 34.80 -22.97
N ARG A 33 -9.26 35.95 -23.12
CA ARG A 33 -8.66 37.27 -22.85
C ARG A 33 -8.46 37.58 -21.36
N ARG A 34 -8.95 36.74 -20.44
CA ARG A 34 -8.90 36.95 -18.99
C ARG A 34 -8.02 35.98 -18.24
N PHE A 35 -7.60 34.91 -18.90
CA PHE A 35 -6.69 33.93 -18.33
C PHE A 35 -5.39 33.89 -19.12
N GLN A 36 -4.28 34.05 -18.41
CA GLN A 36 -2.96 33.83 -18.97
C GLN A 36 -2.65 32.33 -18.84
N PRO A 37 -2.47 31.61 -19.96
CA PRO A 37 -2.09 30.19 -19.87
C PRO A 37 -0.65 30.04 -19.35
N VAL A 38 -0.48 29.11 -18.42
CA VAL A 38 0.82 28.68 -17.93
C VAL A 38 0.93 27.19 -18.20
N TYR A 39 1.80 26.85 -19.13
CA TYR A 39 2.03 25.44 -19.48
C TYR A 39 2.94 24.78 -18.46
N VAL A 40 2.47 23.66 -17.89
CA VAL A 40 3.24 22.81 -16.97
C VAL A 40 3.54 21.51 -17.70
N GLY A 41 4.80 21.34 -18.12
CA GLY A 41 5.27 20.14 -18.80
C GLY A 41 5.59 19.00 -17.83
N GLU A 42 5.78 17.80 -18.38
CA GLU A 42 6.27 16.66 -17.62
C GLU A 42 7.70 16.93 -17.14
N PRO A 43 8.01 16.75 -15.84
CA PRO A 43 9.37 16.88 -15.33
C PRO A 43 10.26 15.74 -15.88
N ASN A 44 11.55 16.01 -15.99
CA ASN A 44 12.51 14.98 -16.33
C ASN A 44 12.75 14.02 -15.12
N VAL A 45 13.55 12.97 -15.31
CA VAL A 45 13.84 11.98 -14.27
C VAL A 45 14.54 12.61 -13.06
N GLU A 46 15.46 13.54 -13.28
CA GLU A 46 16.23 14.19 -12.21
C GLU A 46 15.33 15.09 -11.37
N ASP A 47 14.50 15.90 -12.01
CA ASP A 47 13.49 16.74 -11.34
C ASP A 47 12.48 15.89 -10.56
N SER A 48 12.08 14.76 -11.14
CA SER A 48 11.16 13.81 -10.47
C SER A 48 11.80 13.21 -9.22
N ILE A 49 13.08 12.86 -9.23
CA ILE A 49 13.80 12.39 -8.04
C ILE A 49 13.82 13.48 -6.96
N ALA A 50 14.03 14.75 -7.34
CA ALA A 50 14.00 15.85 -6.39
C ALA A 50 12.61 16.02 -5.75
N ILE A 51 11.53 15.90 -6.54
CA ILE A 51 10.14 15.91 -6.05
C ILE A 51 9.91 14.76 -5.09
N LEU A 52 10.32 13.53 -5.44
CA LEU A 52 10.16 12.34 -4.60
C LEU A 52 10.90 12.49 -3.25
N ARG A 53 12.10 13.08 -3.26
CA ARG A 53 12.85 13.40 -2.02
C ARG A 53 12.07 14.36 -1.13
N GLY A 54 11.40 15.35 -1.71
CA GLY A 54 10.54 16.28 -0.98
C GLY A 54 9.27 15.63 -0.39
N LEU A 55 8.79 14.54 -0.99
CA LEU A 55 7.63 13.81 -0.52
C LEU A 55 7.96 12.65 0.42
N LYS A 56 9.22 12.21 0.44
CA LYS A 56 9.70 11.02 1.16
C LYS A 56 9.19 10.93 2.58
N GLU A 57 9.39 11.96 3.39
CA GLU A 57 9.01 11.96 4.81
C GLU A 57 7.51 11.76 5.01
N LYS A 58 6.67 12.33 4.14
CA LYS A 58 5.22 12.15 4.21
C LYS A 58 4.80 10.71 3.96
N TYR A 59 5.44 10.06 2.99
CA TYR A 59 5.17 8.66 2.67
C TYR A 59 5.71 7.71 3.74
N GLU A 60 6.89 8.00 4.30
CA GLU A 60 7.46 7.25 5.43
C GLU A 60 6.52 7.29 6.64
N VAL A 61 5.99 8.46 6.98
CA VAL A 61 5.04 8.62 8.10
C VAL A 61 3.71 7.93 7.79
N HIS A 62 3.18 8.08 6.57
CA HIS A 62 1.89 7.51 6.18
C HIS A 62 1.90 5.98 6.21
N HIS A 63 2.90 5.37 5.61
CA HIS A 63 3.01 3.91 5.52
C HIS A 63 3.74 3.29 6.72
N GLY A 64 4.43 4.08 7.53
CA GLY A 64 5.24 3.61 8.64
C GLY A 64 6.40 2.71 8.19
N VAL A 65 7.02 3.01 7.07
CA VAL A 65 8.18 2.30 6.51
C VAL A 65 9.28 3.29 6.17
N ARG A 66 10.54 2.85 6.20
CA ARG A 66 11.68 3.67 5.77
C ARG A 66 11.93 3.51 4.27
N ILE A 67 12.06 4.62 3.57
CA ILE A 67 12.31 4.65 2.12
C ILE A 67 13.76 5.10 1.88
N LYS A 68 14.59 4.23 1.31
CA LYS A 68 15.96 4.57 0.95
C LYS A 68 15.99 5.50 -0.27
N ASP A 69 16.98 6.40 -0.35
CA ASP A 69 17.16 7.28 -1.50
C ASP A 69 17.33 6.50 -2.81
N THR A 70 18.02 5.37 -2.76
CA THR A 70 18.15 4.46 -3.90
C THR A 70 16.83 3.92 -4.43
N ALA A 71 15.82 3.77 -3.57
CA ALA A 71 14.48 3.35 -3.98
C ALA A 71 13.75 4.48 -4.73
N LEU A 72 13.93 5.75 -4.32
CA LEU A 72 13.38 6.90 -5.03
C LEU A 72 13.98 7.03 -6.44
N VAL A 73 15.29 6.89 -6.53
CA VAL A 73 15.99 6.89 -7.83
C VAL A 73 15.52 5.73 -8.72
N ALA A 74 15.41 4.52 -8.16
CA ALA A 74 14.91 3.37 -8.88
C ALA A 74 13.45 3.56 -9.35
N ALA A 75 12.58 4.11 -8.50
CA ALA A 75 11.18 4.37 -8.84
C ALA A 75 11.06 5.35 -10.03
N ALA A 76 11.81 6.44 -10.02
CA ALA A 76 11.81 7.41 -11.12
C ALA A 76 12.34 6.79 -12.42
N MET A 77 13.48 6.08 -12.37
CA MET A 77 14.09 5.46 -13.55
C MET A 77 13.25 4.32 -14.13
N LEU A 78 12.76 3.42 -13.28
CA LEU A 78 12.01 2.24 -13.72
C LEU A 78 10.62 2.64 -14.23
N SER A 79 9.93 3.57 -13.55
CA SER A 79 8.64 4.06 -14.02
C SER A 79 8.77 4.79 -15.36
N HIS A 80 9.82 5.60 -15.54
CA HIS A 80 10.09 6.26 -16.81
C HIS A 80 10.33 5.26 -17.95
N ARG A 81 11.06 4.18 -17.65
CA ARG A 81 11.44 3.17 -18.66
C ARG A 81 10.30 2.22 -19.02
N TYR A 82 9.50 1.78 -18.05
CA TYR A 82 8.55 0.68 -18.22
C TYR A 82 7.08 1.09 -18.21
N ILE A 83 6.74 2.29 -17.68
CA ILE A 83 5.37 2.78 -17.63
C ILE A 83 5.22 3.92 -18.66
N SER A 84 4.64 3.59 -19.82
CA SER A 84 4.45 4.55 -20.92
C SER A 84 3.12 5.30 -20.87
N GLU A 85 2.10 4.77 -20.19
CA GLU A 85 0.74 5.31 -20.21
C GLU A 85 0.50 6.45 -19.20
N ARG A 86 1.50 6.72 -18.34
CA ARG A 86 1.44 7.77 -17.30
C ARG A 86 2.66 8.67 -17.34
N PHE A 87 2.54 9.85 -16.78
CA PHE A 87 3.57 10.88 -16.77
C PHE A 87 4.32 10.92 -15.44
N LEU A 88 5.56 11.40 -15.47
CA LEU A 88 6.31 11.77 -14.28
C LEU A 88 5.72 13.08 -13.71
N PRO A 89 5.73 13.30 -12.38
CA PRO A 89 6.26 12.39 -11.34
C PRO A 89 5.26 11.34 -10.88
N ASP A 90 3.99 11.39 -11.30
CA ASP A 90 2.89 10.60 -10.75
C ASP A 90 3.15 9.10 -10.81
N LYS A 91 3.61 8.58 -11.96
CA LYS A 91 3.93 7.15 -12.10
C LYS A 91 5.04 6.67 -11.16
N ALA A 92 5.96 7.53 -10.78
CA ALA A 92 7.02 7.21 -9.82
C ALA A 92 6.50 7.29 -8.37
N ILE A 93 5.62 8.24 -8.09
CA ILE A 93 4.91 8.36 -6.81
C ILE A 93 4.05 7.12 -6.58
N ASP A 94 3.23 6.73 -7.56
CA ASP A 94 2.39 5.53 -7.48
C ASP A 94 3.22 4.27 -7.19
N LEU A 95 4.39 4.15 -7.82
CA LEU A 95 5.28 3.01 -7.61
C LEU A 95 5.82 2.94 -6.18
N ILE A 96 6.16 4.10 -5.58
CA ILE A 96 6.59 4.18 -4.19
C ILE A 96 5.44 3.87 -3.24
N ASP A 97 4.28 4.43 -3.50
CA ASP A 97 3.07 4.24 -2.69
C ASP A 97 2.66 2.77 -2.64
N GLU A 98 2.60 2.11 -3.79
CA GLU A 98 2.29 0.68 -3.91
C GLU A 98 3.34 -0.19 -3.22
N ALA A 99 4.64 0.09 -3.44
CA ALA A 99 5.71 -0.67 -2.80
C ALA A 99 5.72 -0.51 -1.27
N ALA A 100 5.48 0.71 -0.77
CA ALA A 100 5.40 0.98 0.66
C ALA A 100 4.16 0.34 1.30
N SER A 101 3.02 0.38 0.62
CA SER A 101 1.78 -0.30 1.04
C SER A 101 1.98 -1.80 1.14
N ARG A 102 2.64 -2.40 0.15
CA ARG A 102 2.92 -3.83 0.14
C ARG A 102 3.83 -4.26 1.28
N LEU A 103 4.91 -3.51 1.51
CA LEU A 103 5.79 -3.76 2.66
C LEU A 103 5.05 -3.62 4.00
N ARG A 104 4.15 -2.63 4.11
CA ARG A 104 3.33 -2.47 5.29
C ARG A 104 2.43 -3.68 5.54
N ILE A 105 1.78 -4.18 4.49
CA ILE A 105 0.94 -5.38 4.56
C ILE A 105 1.79 -6.59 4.97
N GLU A 106 2.97 -6.77 4.38
CA GLU A 106 3.88 -7.88 4.73
C GLU A 106 4.32 -7.82 6.20
N ILE A 107 4.66 -6.63 6.74
CA ILE A 107 5.04 -6.45 8.14
C ILE A 107 3.87 -6.71 9.09
N ASP A 108 2.66 -6.30 8.71
CA ASP A 108 1.47 -6.42 9.56
C ASP A 108 0.78 -7.80 9.42
N SER A 109 1.09 -8.55 8.36
CA SER A 109 0.51 -9.87 8.11
C SER A 109 1.16 -10.95 8.97
N MET A 110 0.35 -11.90 9.40
CA MET A 110 0.84 -13.09 10.09
C MET A 110 1.60 -13.99 9.11
N PRO A 111 2.77 -14.55 9.48
CA PRO A 111 3.51 -15.49 8.65
C PRO A 111 2.66 -16.69 8.21
N THR A 112 2.86 -17.13 6.99
CA THR A 112 2.11 -18.25 6.38
C THR A 112 2.21 -19.53 7.22
N GLU A 113 3.37 -19.75 7.83
CA GLU A 113 3.62 -20.90 8.70
C GLU A 113 2.67 -20.94 9.91
N ILE A 114 2.40 -19.78 10.51
CA ILE A 114 1.46 -19.70 11.65
C ILE A 114 0.02 -19.91 11.17
N ASP A 115 -0.35 -19.37 10.00
CA ASP A 115 -1.68 -19.55 9.42
C ASP A 115 -1.97 -21.01 9.06
N GLU A 116 -0.98 -21.72 8.50
CA GLU A 116 -1.08 -23.16 8.20
C GLU A 116 -1.30 -24.00 9.46
N ILE A 117 -0.54 -23.72 10.53
CA ILE A 117 -0.70 -24.42 11.81
C ILE A 117 -2.08 -24.08 12.41
N ASP A 118 -2.51 -22.83 12.38
CA ASP A 118 -3.83 -22.42 12.90
C ASP A 118 -4.97 -23.14 12.18
N ARG A 119 -4.90 -23.26 10.86
CA ARG A 119 -5.87 -24.03 10.07
C ARG A 119 -5.87 -25.52 10.45
N ARG A 120 -4.70 -26.10 10.65
CA ARG A 120 -4.58 -27.50 11.05
C ARG A 120 -5.16 -27.71 12.45
N VAL A 121 -4.86 -26.84 13.39
CA VAL A 121 -5.42 -26.86 14.75
C VAL A 121 -6.94 -26.80 14.71
N ARG A 122 -7.52 -25.87 13.96
CA ARG A 122 -8.99 -25.76 13.82
C ARG A 122 -9.61 -27.01 13.21
N GLN A 123 -8.97 -27.60 12.20
CA GLN A 123 -9.43 -28.85 11.59
C GLN A 123 -9.47 -29.98 12.60
N LEU A 124 -8.39 -30.17 13.37
CA LEU A 124 -8.29 -31.18 14.40
C LEU A 124 -9.28 -30.94 15.55
N GLU A 125 -9.54 -29.68 15.93
CA GLU A 125 -10.53 -29.38 16.96
C GLU A 125 -11.95 -29.75 16.53
N ILE A 126 -12.30 -29.54 15.26
CA ILE A 126 -13.60 -29.94 14.69
C ILE A 126 -13.70 -31.49 14.70
N GLU A 127 -12.64 -32.18 14.25
CA GLU A 127 -12.60 -33.63 14.22
C GLU A 127 -12.67 -34.21 15.63
N LYS A 128 -11.97 -33.64 16.61
CA LYS A 128 -12.04 -33.98 18.02
C LYS A 128 -13.47 -33.90 18.56
N GLN A 129 -14.19 -32.81 18.25
CA GLN A 129 -15.59 -32.65 18.67
C GLN A 129 -16.53 -33.71 18.07
N ALA A 130 -16.24 -34.15 16.84
CA ALA A 130 -17.01 -35.22 16.20
C ALA A 130 -16.74 -36.56 16.87
N LEU A 131 -15.46 -36.95 17.07
CA LEU A 131 -15.03 -38.20 17.70
C LEU A 131 -15.45 -38.32 19.18
N ALA A 132 -15.49 -37.18 19.90
CA ALA A 132 -15.92 -37.19 21.31
C ALA A 132 -17.38 -37.64 21.53
N ARG A 133 -18.19 -37.71 20.47
CA ARG A 133 -19.57 -38.24 20.52
C ARG A 133 -19.67 -39.75 20.29
N GLU A 134 -18.59 -40.37 19.84
CA GLU A 134 -18.50 -41.81 19.59
C GLU A 134 -17.99 -42.52 20.83
N GLN A 135 -18.47 -43.78 21.07
CA GLN A 135 -18.16 -44.52 22.30
C GLN A 135 -17.31 -45.77 22.04
N ASP A 136 -16.96 -46.04 20.79
CA ASP A 136 -16.17 -47.23 20.43
C ASP A 136 -14.69 -47.07 20.79
N GLN A 137 -14.00 -48.19 20.99
CA GLN A 137 -12.60 -48.22 21.41
C GLN A 137 -11.66 -47.58 20.40
N ALA A 138 -11.89 -47.78 19.09
CA ALA A 138 -11.06 -47.22 18.02
C ALA A 138 -11.13 -45.72 18.01
N SER A 139 -12.31 -45.13 18.23
CA SER A 139 -12.52 -43.66 18.29
C SER A 139 -11.81 -43.05 19.50
N ARG A 140 -11.73 -43.74 20.63
CA ARG A 140 -11.00 -43.29 21.82
C ARG A 140 -9.49 -43.24 21.59
N GLU A 141 -8.90 -44.32 21.00
CA GLU A 141 -7.47 -44.34 20.68
C GLU A 141 -7.07 -43.27 19.64
N ARG A 142 -7.97 -42.99 18.70
CA ARG A 142 -7.76 -41.92 17.73
C ARG A 142 -7.85 -40.55 18.37
N LEU A 143 -8.77 -40.35 19.30
CA LEU A 143 -8.95 -39.10 20.04
C LEU A 143 -7.72 -38.79 20.89
N GLU A 144 -7.13 -39.78 21.58
CA GLU A 144 -5.92 -39.62 22.38
C GLU A 144 -4.73 -39.15 21.53
N LYS A 145 -4.49 -39.82 20.38
CA LYS A 145 -3.43 -39.39 19.44
C LYS A 145 -3.64 -37.99 18.89
N MET A 146 -4.90 -37.64 18.62
CA MET A 146 -5.26 -36.29 18.12
C MET A 146 -5.06 -35.24 19.20
N GLU A 147 -5.31 -35.54 20.46
CA GLU A 147 -5.04 -34.64 21.59
C GLU A 147 -3.54 -34.36 21.75
N GLU A 148 -2.69 -35.40 21.59
CA GLU A 148 -1.23 -35.24 21.57
C GLU A 148 -0.78 -34.35 20.40
N GLU A 149 -1.28 -34.59 19.17
CA GLU A 149 -0.99 -33.78 18.00
C GLU A 149 -1.44 -32.32 18.20
N LEU A 150 -2.63 -32.12 18.73
CA LEU A 150 -3.16 -30.77 19.04
C LEU A 150 -2.30 -30.05 20.07
N ALA A 151 -1.87 -30.72 21.13
CA ALA A 151 -1.01 -30.10 22.14
C ALA A 151 0.34 -29.69 21.57
N ALA A 152 0.95 -30.53 20.74
CA ALA A 152 2.22 -30.23 20.06
C ALA A 152 2.08 -29.07 19.09
N LEU A 153 1.04 -29.05 18.26
CA LEU A 153 0.79 -27.96 17.31
C LEU A 153 0.49 -26.64 18.01
N LYS A 154 -0.30 -26.63 19.09
CA LYS A 154 -0.59 -25.43 19.88
C LYS A 154 0.67 -24.86 20.53
N SER A 155 1.53 -25.71 21.10
CA SER A 155 2.81 -25.27 21.66
C SER A 155 3.74 -24.69 20.61
N SER A 156 3.84 -25.31 19.44
CA SER A 156 4.62 -24.78 18.31
C SER A 156 4.08 -23.45 17.82
N MET A 157 2.76 -23.31 17.67
CA MET A 157 2.10 -22.08 17.26
C MET A 157 2.34 -20.95 18.25
N GLU A 158 2.32 -21.23 19.55
CA GLU A 158 2.57 -20.22 20.59
C GLU A 158 4.01 -19.69 20.52
N THR A 159 4.99 -20.59 20.36
CA THR A 159 6.39 -20.21 20.18
C THR A 159 6.61 -19.35 18.96
N LEU A 160 6.00 -19.71 17.81
CA LEU A 160 6.09 -18.93 16.58
C LEU A 160 5.40 -17.57 16.71
N LYS A 161 4.25 -17.49 17.37
CA LYS A 161 3.56 -16.21 17.65
C LYS A 161 4.38 -15.31 18.55
N GLU A 162 5.02 -15.84 19.59
CA GLU A 162 5.91 -15.05 20.45
C GLU A 162 7.10 -14.48 19.66
N HIS A 163 7.71 -15.29 18.80
CA HIS A 163 8.80 -14.85 17.91
C HIS A 163 8.34 -13.73 16.98
N TRP A 164 7.23 -13.93 16.30
CA TRP A 164 6.65 -12.93 15.41
C TRP A 164 6.30 -11.62 16.14
N HIS A 165 5.71 -11.69 17.35
CA HIS A 165 5.42 -10.50 18.14
C HIS A 165 6.70 -9.74 18.52
N LYS A 166 7.76 -10.44 18.94
CA LYS A 166 9.06 -9.83 19.26
C LYS A 166 9.68 -9.15 18.05
N GLU A 167 9.65 -9.79 16.88
CA GLU A 167 10.13 -9.20 15.63
C GLU A 167 9.34 -7.95 15.25
N LYS A 168 8.02 -8.01 15.37
CA LYS A 168 7.14 -6.86 15.10
C LYS A 168 7.39 -5.69 16.05
N GLU A 169 7.57 -5.95 17.33
CA GLU A 169 7.95 -4.94 18.32
C GLU A 169 9.31 -4.30 18.03
N LEU A 170 10.31 -5.11 17.66
CA LEU A 170 11.64 -4.61 17.26
C LEU A 170 11.53 -3.71 16.02
N ILE A 171 10.80 -4.11 15.00
CA ILE A 171 10.58 -3.29 13.81
C ILE A 171 9.88 -1.97 14.18
N GLN A 172 8.90 -2.00 15.07
CA GLN A 172 8.21 -0.80 15.55
C GLN A 172 9.11 0.12 16.38
N SER A 173 10.05 -0.44 17.14
CA SER A 173 10.99 0.36 17.95
C SER A 173 12.08 1.08 17.13
N ILE A 174 12.31 0.64 15.89
CA ILE A 174 13.29 1.22 14.96
C ILE A 174 12.66 2.35 14.10
N ARG A 175 11.34 2.47 14.12
CA ARG A 175 10.55 3.51 13.43
C ARG A 175 10.49 4.79 14.23
#